data_3b1e1fa52d58d3889c1f361056cd3323
#
_entry.id   3b1e1fa52d58d3889c1f361056cd3323
#
_cell.length_a   1.000
_cell.length_b   1.000
_cell.length_c   1.000
_cell.angle_alpha   90.00
_cell.angle_beta   90.00
_cell.angle_gamma   90.00
#
_symmetry.space_group_name_H-M   'P 1'
#
loop_
_entity.id
_entity.type
_entity.pdbx_description
1 polymer ?
#
loop_
_entity_poly.entity_id
_entity_poly.type
_entity_poly.pdbx_seq_one_letter_code
_entity_poly.pdbx_strand_id
1 'polypeptide(L)'
;MRAKSIMVVGTMSSAGKSVVTAGLCRMFHQDGYRVAPFKSQNMALNSYITKDGLEMGRAQVMQAEAAGIAPDIRMNPILLKPTSEAGSQVIVNGKVYDNLRAKEYYQRKQELIPEIRTAYESLAEEYDIIVLEGAGSPAEINLRDVD
;
A
#
# COMPACT_ATOMS: atom_id res chain seq x y z
N MET A 1 -20.39 10.75 -0.22
CA MET A 1 -20.21 10.14 -1.57
C MET A 1 -18.97 9.30 -1.47
N ARG A 2 -18.96 8.03 -1.89
CA ARG A 2 -17.79 7.16 -1.80
C ARG A 2 -16.73 7.61 -2.82
N ALA A 3 -15.43 7.58 -2.44
CA ALA A 3 -14.33 7.95 -3.32
C ALA A 3 -14.36 7.18 -4.65
N LYS A 4 -13.93 7.83 -5.71
CA LYS A 4 -13.59 7.16 -6.98
C LYS A 4 -12.20 6.55 -6.84
N SER A 5 -11.98 5.44 -7.52
CA SER A 5 -10.71 4.71 -7.45
C SER A 5 -10.09 4.55 -8.81
N ILE A 6 -8.77 4.72 -8.88
CA ILE A 6 -7.96 4.41 -10.05
C ILE A 6 -6.78 3.56 -9.60
N MET A 7 -6.48 2.48 -10.34
CA MET A 7 -5.39 1.57 -10.01
C MET A 7 -4.27 1.66 -11.04
N VAL A 8 -3.05 1.86 -10.56
CA VAL A 8 -1.83 1.82 -11.35
C VAL A 8 -1.24 0.42 -11.27
N VAL A 9 -1.22 -0.27 -12.38
CA VAL A 9 -0.61 -1.60 -12.52
C VAL A 9 0.57 -1.56 -13.50
N GLY A 10 1.45 -2.52 -13.41
CA GLY A 10 2.60 -2.60 -14.34
C GLY A 10 2.84 -4.03 -14.77
N THR A 11 3.44 -4.22 -15.94
CA THR A 11 3.76 -5.53 -16.49
C THR A 11 4.91 -6.24 -15.77
N MET A 12 5.63 -5.52 -14.90
CA MET A 12 6.76 -6.05 -14.14
C MET A 12 6.99 -5.22 -12.87
N SER A 13 7.74 -5.79 -11.93
CA SER A 13 8.28 -5.05 -10.79
C SER A 13 9.20 -3.92 -11.26
N SER A 14 9.29 -2.86 -10.50
CA SER A 14 10.12 -1.67 -10.82
C SER A 14 9.79 -0.99 -12.16
N ALA A 15 8.56 -1.16 -12.67
CA ALA A 15 8.06 -0.50 -13.89
C ALA A 15 7.71 1.00 -13.69
N GLY A 16 8.01 1.58 -12.52
CA GLY A 16 7.72 2.98 -12.22
C GLY A 16 6.33 3.25 -11.65
N LYS A 17 5.60 2.22 -11.24
CA LYS A 17 4.24 2.36 -10.66
C LYS A 17 4.17 3.38 -9.53
N SER A 18 5.12 3.35 -8.61
CA SER A 18 5.14 4.26 -7.44
C SER A 18 5.27 5.72 -7.85
N VAL A 19 6.10 6.01 -8.85
CA VAL A 19 6.30 7.37 -9.38
C VAL A 19 5.04 7.85 -10.12
N VAL A 20 4.44 7.01 -10.95
CA VAL A 20 3.19 7.32 -11.66
C VAL A 20 2.06 7.55 -10.66
N THR A 21 1.95 6.73 -9.63
CA THR A 21 0.97 6.90 -8.55
C THR A 21 1.15 8.26 -7.85
N ALA A 22 2.39 8.63 -7.52
CA ALA A 22 2.70 9.94 -6.93
C ALA A 22 2.33 11.09 -7.88
N GLY A 23 2.63 10.96 -9.17
CA GLY A 23 2.26 11.93 -10.19
C GLY A 23 0.75 12.14 -10.30
N LEU A 24 -0.03 11.06 -10.31
CA LEU A 24 -1.49 11.13 -10.29
C LEU A 24 -2.03 11.76 -9.01
N CYS A 25 -1.48 11.39 -7.86
CA CYS A 25 -1.84 12.03 -6.58
C CYS A 25 -1.62 13.54 -6.65
N ARG A 26 -0.46 13.97 -7.17
CA ARG A 26 -0.13 15.40 -7.34
C ARG A 26 -1.08 16.09 -8.30
N MET A 27 -1.34 15.49 -9.45
CA MET A 27 -2.23 16.06 -10.47
C MET A 27 -3.65 16.28 -9.92
N PHE A 28 -4.25 15.26 -9.34
CA PHE A 28 -5.60 15.39 -8.78
C PHE A 28 -5.66 16.35 -7.60
N HIS A 29 -4.60 16.41 -6.78
CA HIS A 29 -4.50 17.42 -5.72
C HIS A 29 -4.47 18.85 -6.31
N GLN A 30 -3.70 19.08 -7.37
CA GLN A 30 -3.67 20.39 -8.06
C GLN A 30 -5.01 20.77 -8.70
N ASP A 31 -5.78 19.78 -9.15
CA ASP A 31 -7.15 19.96 -9.65
C ASP A 31 -8.19 20.22 -8.55
N GLY A 32 -7.74 20.26 -7.27
CA GLY A 32 -8.59 20.60 -6.13
C GLY A 32 -9.31 19.42 -5.47
N TYR A 33 -8.99 18.17 -5.85
CA TYR A 33 -9.56 16.98 -5.20
C TYR A 33 -8.82 16.62 -3.90
N ARG A 34 -9.55 16.07 -2.95
CA ARG A 34 -8.96 15.39 -1.79
C ARG A 34 -8.55 13.99 -2.23
N VAL A 35 -7.25 13.72 -2.26
CA VAL A 35 -6.68 12.51 -2.83
C VAL A 35 -5.87 11.77 -1.76
N ALA A 36 -5.98 10.45 -1.72
CA ALA A 36 -5.08 9.59 -0.95
C ALA A 36 -4.51 8.47 -1.81
N PRO A 37 -3.22 8.12 -1.62
CA PRO A 37 -2.66 6.89 -2.19
C PRO A 37 -3.09 5.67 -1.36
N PHE A 38 -3.07 4.49 -1.99
CA PHE A 38 -3.30 3.23 -1.31
C PHE A 38 -2.49 2.11 -1.95
N LYS A 39 -1.81 1.35 -1.14
CA LYS A 39 -1.19 0.08 -1.53
C LYS A 39 -1.45 -0.94 -0.44
N SER A 40 -2.26 -1.94 -0.75
CA SER A 40 -2.70 -2.95 0.22
C SER A 40 -1.54 -3.64 0.91
N GLN A 41 -0.54 -4.04 0.12
CA GLN A 41 0.65 -4.73 0.57
C GLN A 41 1.89 -4.15 -0.09
N ASN A 42 2.91 -3.83 0.69
CA ASN A 42 4.22 -3.41 0.19
C ASN A 42 5.32 -4.32 0.72
N MET A 43 6.31 -4.61 -0.10
CA MET A 43 7.53 -5.30 0.31
C MET A 43 8.68 -4.31 0.22
N ALA A 44 9.28 -3.95 1.35
CA ALA A 44 10.35 -2.98 1.39
C ALA A 44 11.28 -3.20 2.59
N LEU A 45 12.59 -3.05 2.36
CA LEU A 45 13.60 -3.06 3.43
C LEU A 45 13.54 -1.78 4.26
N ASN A 46 13.28 -0.65 3.60
CA ASN A 46 13.24 0.66 4.23
C ASN A 46 11.80 1.09 4.48
N SER A 47 11.52 1.45 5.70
CA SER A 47 10.22 1.93 6.15
C SER A 47 10.30 3.37 6.67
N TYR A 48 9.14 3.92 6.95
CA TYR A 48 8.93 5.22 7.57
C TYR A 48 8.10 5.04 8.84
N ILE A 49 8.41 5.82 9.86
CA ILE A 49 7.63 5.85 11.10
C ILE A 49 6.76 7.11 11.09
N THR A 50 5.45 6.92 11.17
CA THR A 50 4.49 8.02 11.26
C THR A 50 4.61 8.77 12.58
N LYS A 51 3.95 9.91 12.71
CA LYS A 51 3.90 10.69 13.96
C LYS A 51 3.35 9.89 15.14
N ASP A 52 2.47 8.92 14.86
CA ASP A 52 1.86 8.04 15.85
C ASP A 52 2.72 6.80 16.17
N GLY A 53 3.93 6.72 15.63
CA GLY A 53 4.86 5.61 15.85
C GLY A 53 4.54 4.35 15.07
N LEU A 54 3.76 4.47 13.97
CA LEU A 54 3.35 3.35 13.11
C LEU A 54 4.24 3.25 11.88
N GLU A 55 4.57 2.03 11.47
CA GLU A 55 5.52 1.75 10.39
C GLU A 55 4.81 1.50 9.05
N MET A 56 5.24 2.22 8.01
CA MET A 56 4.70 2.07 6.66
C MET A 56 5.77 2.20 5.57
N GLY A 57 5.44 1.84 4.33
CA GLY A 57 6.34 1.93 3.19
C GLY A 57 6.67 3.37 2.80
N ARG A 58 7.93 3.67 2.49
CA ARG A 58 8.37 5.00 2.07
C ARG A 58 7.75 5.48 0.77
N ALA A 59 7.44 4.58 -0.15
CA ALA A 59 6.79 4.95 -1.41
C ALA A 59 5.43 5.61 -1.16
N GLN A 60 4.65 5.10 -0.22
CA GLN A 60 3.35 5.66 0.15
C GLN A 60 3.48 7.00 0.89
N VAL A 61 4.58 7.21 1.61
CA VAL A 61 4.91 8.52 2.20
C VAL A 61 5.11 9.57 1.11
N MET A 62 5.92 9.28 0.10
CA MET A 62 6.14 10.15 -1.05
C MET A 62 4.82 10.45 -1.79
N GLN A 63 3.97 9.46 -1.95
CA GLN A 63 2.67 9.60 -2.60
C GLN A 63 1.70 10.46 -1.78
N ALA A 64 1.71 10.32 -0.45
CA ALA A 64 0.94 11.17 0.46
C ALA A 64 1.40 12.63 0.39
N GLU A 65 2.72 12.87 0.43
CA GLU A 65 3.31 14.20 0.26
C GLU A 65 2.93 14.82 -1.09
N ALA A 66 2.94 14.04 -2.17
CA ALA A 66 2.49 14.48 -3.49
C ALA A 66 1.00 14.87 -3.49
N ALA A 67 0.17 14.17 -2.73
CA ALA A 67 -1.25 14.49 -2.52
C ALA A 67 -1.48 15.66 -1.54
N GLY A 68 -0.42 16.23 -0.96
CA GLY A 68 -0.53 17.34 -0.01
C GLY A 68 -1.08 16.95 1.36
N ILE A 69 -0.98 15.69 1.74
CA ILE A 69 -1.50 15.15 3.02
C ILE A 69 -0.39 14.49 3.85
N ALA A 70 -0.62 14.39 5.15
CA ALA A 70 0.30 13.64 6.02
C ALA A 70 0.23 12.13 5.73
N PRO A 71 1.36 11.41 5.85
CA PRO A 71 1.35 9.96 5.78
C PRO A 71 0.44 9.34 6.84
N ASP A 72 -0.40 8.40 6.42
CA ASP A 72 -1.37 7.72 7.25
C ASP A 72 -1.22 6.20 7.05
N ILE A 73 -1.20 5.45 8.13
CA ILE A 73 -0.98 3.99 8.07
C ILE A 73 -2.01 3.26 7.24
N ARG A 74 -3.22 3.79 7.12
CA ARG A 74 -4.28 3.22 6.27
C ARG A 74 -3.90 3.17 4.79
N MET A 75 -2.93 3.98 4.35
CA MET A 75 -2.43 4.01 2.97
C MET A 75 -1.58 2.78 2.62
N ASN A 76 -1.03 2.09 3.64
CA ASN A 76 -0.25 0.87 3.49
C ASN A 76 -0.47 -0.05 4.71
N PRO A 77 -1.60 -0.76 4.77
CA PRO A 77 -1.95 -1.57 5.94
C PRO A 77 -1.03 -2.76 6.16
N ILE A 78 -0.45 -3.33 5.10
CA ILE A 78 0.45 -4.48 5.19
C ILE A 78 1.83 -4.12 4.64
N LEU A 79 2.85 -4.26 5.48
CA LEU A 79 4.25 -4.10 5.09
C LEU A 79 5.02 -5.38 5.38
N LEU A 80 5.72 -5.89 4.38
CA LEU A 80 6.61 -7.04 4.49
C LEU A 80 8.05 -6.54 4.46
N LYS A 81 8.81 -6.80 5.52
CA LYS A 81 10.25 -6.52 5.58
C LYS A 81 11.01 -7.82 5.44
N PRO A 82 11.67 -8.08 4.29
CA PRO A 82 12.48 -9.29 4.12
C PRO A 82 13.53 -9.43 5.22
N THR A 83 13.70 -10.64 5.73
CA THR A 83 14.73 -11.00 6.72
C THR A 83 15.79 -11.89 6.09
N SER A 84 16.94 -12.04 6.73
CA SER A 84 18.07 -12.85 6.24
C SER A 84 17.79 -14.36 6.19
N GLU A 85 16.70 -14.84 6.79
CA GLU A 85 16.36 -16.25 6.94
C GLU A 85 15.21 -16.71 6.04
N ALA A 86 15.17 -16.23 4.79
CA ALA A 86 14.14 -16.60 3.80
C ALA A 86 12.68 -16.38 4.27
N GLY A 87 12.46 -15.36 5.09
CA GLY A 87 11.16 -14.95 5.58
C GLY A 87 10.98 -13.44 5.53
N SER A 88 9.88 -12.99 6.08
CA SER A 88 9.58 -11.58 6.23
C SER A 88 9.01 -11.28 7.60
N GLN A 89 9.40 -10.17 8.18
CA GLN A 89 8.66 -9.56 9.27
C GLN A 89 7.41 -8.94 8.69
N VAL A 90 6.26 -9.40 9.14
CA VAL A 90 4.94 -8.92 8.72
C VAL A 90 4.51 -7.81 9.67
N ILE A 91 4.21 -6.65 9.10
CA ILE A 91 3.74 -5.49 9.84
C ILE A 91 2.31 -5.23 9.37
N VAL A 92 1.36 -5.21 10.31
CA VAL A 92 -0.05 -4.98 10.06
C VAL A 92 -0.48 -3.70 10.78
N ASN A 93 -1.08 -2.78 10.03
CA ASN A 93 -1.49 -1.47 10.54
C ASN A 93 -0.38 -0.76 11.34
N GLY A 94 0.85 -0.87 10.85
CA GLY A 94 2.02 -0.20 11.41
C GLY A 94 2.67 -0.88 12.61
N LYS A 95 2.18 -2.05 13.05
CA LYS A 95 2.72 -2.81 14.18
C LYS A 95 3.20 -4.18 13.74
N VAL A 96 4.29 -4.64 14.35
CA VAL A 96 4.80 -5.99 14.10
C VAL A 96 3.72 -7.01 14.46
N TYR A 97 3.33 -7.81 13.48
CA TYR A 97 2.35 -8.87 13.61
C TYR A 97 3.03 -10.22 13.88
N ASP A 98 3.95 -10.63 12.98
CA ASP A 98 4.67 -11.89 13.09
C ASP A 98 5.92 -11.89 12.18
N ASN A 99 6.76 -12.93 12.35
CA ASN A 99 7.86 -13.26 11.43
C ASN A 99 7.47 -14.56 10.70
N LEU A 100 7.12 -14.44 9.43
CA LEU A 100 6.59 -15.55 8.65
C LEU A 100 7.50 -15.90 7.47
N ARG A 101 7.62 -17.20 7.19
CA ARG A 101 8.16 -17.66 5.90
C ARG A 101 7.13 -17.40 4.79
N ALA A 102 7.58 -17.29 3.56
CA ALA A 102 6.70 -16.99 2.42
C ALA A 102 5.48 -17.92 2.37
N LYS A 103 5.67 -19.24 2.56
CA LYS A 103 4.58 -20.23 2.56
C LYS A 103 3.55 -19.98 3.66
N GLU A 104 4.02 -19.65 4.86
CA GLU A 104 3.14 -19.36 6.02
C GLU A 104 2.37 -18.07 5.80
N TYR A 105 3.02 -17.05 5.22
CA TYR A 105 2.36 -15.81 4.86
C TYR A 105 1.22 -16.02 3.86
N TYR A 106 1.45 -16.83 2.81
CA TYR A 106 0.40 -17.16 1.84
C TYR A 106 -0.81 -17.84 2.47
N GLN A 107 -0.59 -18.74 3.42
CA GLN A 107 -1.68 -19.41 4.15
C GLN A 107 -2.48 -18.45 5.02
N ARG A 108 -1.83 -17.45 5.61
CA ARG A 108 -2.45 -16.46 6.51
C ARG A 108 -2.92 -15.18 5.80
N LYS A 109 -2.59 -15.00 4.54
CA LYS A 109 -2.93 -13.78 3.79
C LYS A 109 -4.44 -13.50 3.82
N GLN A 110 -5.28 -14.51 3.71
CA GLN A 110 -6.72 -14.33 3.73
C GLN A 110 -7.24 -13.76 5.06
N GLU A 111 -6.54 -14.02 6.15
CA GLU A 111 -6.87 -13.46 7.48
C GLU A 111 -6.65 -11.94 7.53
N LEU A 112 -5.80 -11.41 6.64
CA LEU A 112 -5.47 -9.97 6.58
C LEU A 112 -6.38 -9.18 5.63
N ILE A 113 -7.20 -9.84 4.82
CA ILE A 113 -8.12 -9.15 3.90
C ILE A 113 -9.08 -8.18 4.63
N PRO A 114 -9.66 -8.54 5.79
CA PRO A 114 -10.51 -7.61 6.54
C PRO A 114 -9.78 -6.32 6.92
N GLU A 115 -8.50 -6.41 7.33
CA GLU A 115 -7.69 -5.24 7.69
C GLU A 115 -7.46 -4.33 6.49
N ILE A 116 -7.12 -4.91 5.33
CA ILE A 116 -6.95 -4.18 4.08
C ILE A 116 -8.23 -3.47 3.68
N ARG A 117 -9.36 -4.17 3.75
CA ARG A 117 -10.68 -3.62 3.41
C ARG A 117 -11.06 -2.46 4.34
N THR A 118 -10.91 -2.63 5.64
CA THR A 118 -11.22 -1.60 6.64
C THR A 118 -10.39 -0.35 6.40
N ALA A 119 -9.10 -0.49 6.15
CA ALA A 119 -8.21 0.64 5.85
C ALA A 119 -8.65 1.38 4.58
N TYR A 120 -8.91 0.64 3.50
CA TYR A 120 -9.38 1.22 2.24
C TYR A 120 -10.73 1.93 2.37
N GLU A 121 -11.71 1.29 2.99
CA GLU A 121 -13.06 1.86 3.15
C GLU A 121 -13.03 3.14 3.99
N SER A 122 -12.24 3.15 5.05
CA SER A 122 -12.04 4.34 5.88
C SER A 122 -11.46 5.52 5.09
N LEU A 123 -10.45 5.28 4.23
CA LEU A 123 -9.92 6.32 3.33
C LEU A 123 -10.96 6.76 2.29
N ALA A 124 -11.73 5.80 1.75
CA ALA A 124 -12.74 6.09 0.71
C ALA A 124 -13.92 6.93 1.23
N GLU A 125 -14.14 6.99 2.55
CA GLU A 125 -15.12 7.88 3.17
C GLU A 125 -14.60 9.32 3.32
N GLU A 126 -13.29 9.50 3.48
CA GLU A 126 -12.67 10.81 3.73
C GLU A 126 -12.25 11.54 2.46
N TYR A 127 -11.85 10.81 1.41
CA TYR A 127 -11.26 11.36 0.20
C TYR A 127 -12.20 11.28 -1.01
N ASP A 128 -11.94 12.10 -2.01
CA ASP A 128 -12.72 12.12 -3.26
C ASP A 128 -12.17 11.09 -4.26
N ILE A 129 -10.84 10.87 -4.23
CA ILE A 129 -10.13 9.95 -5.12
C ILE A 129 -9.13 9.13 -4.31
N ILE A 130 -9.12 7.80 -4.54
CA ILE A 130 -8.07 6.91 -4.07
C ILE A 130 -7.25 6.43 -5.28
N VAL A 131 -5.94 6.68 -5.25
CA VAL A 131 -5.01 6.18 -6.25
C VAL A 131 -4.33 4.93 -5.70
N LEU A 132 -4.72 3.76 -6.24
CA LEU A 132 -4.17 2.47 -5.82
C LEU A 132 -2.92 2.14 -6.62
N GLU A 133 -1.91 1.60 -5.96
CA GLU A 133 -0.76 0.96 -6.59
C GLU A 133 -0.90 -0.56 -6.46
N GLY A 134 -0.92 -1.27 -7.59
CA GLY A 134 -0.93 -2.74 -7.61
C GLY A 134 0.38 -3.32 -7.08
N ALA A 135 0.30 -4.46 -6.43
CA ALA A 135 1.44 -5.22 -5.92
C ALA A 135 1.81 -6.31 -6.94
N GLY A 136 2.94 -6.17 -7.61
CA GLY A 136 3.38 -7.12 -8.64
C GLY A 136 2.88 -6.78 -10.04
N SER A 137 2.72 -7.81 -10.86
CA SER A 137 2.27 -7.69 -12.25
C SER A 137 1.02 -8.52 -12.49
N PRO A 138 -0.02 -7.96 -13.13
CA PRO A 138 -1.20 -8.72 -13.53
C PRO A 138 -0.90 -9.77 -14.61
N ALA A 139 0.29 -9.70 -15.22
CA ALA A 139 0.75 -10.69 -16.21
C ALA A 139 1.41 -11.92 -15.56
N GLU A 140 1.75 -11.87 -14.28
CA GLU A 140 2.34 -12.99 -13.53
C GLU A 140 1.24 -13.94 -13.08
N ILE A 141 1.10 -15.08 -13.78
CA ILE A 141 0.01 -16.06 -13.57
C ILE A 141 -0.02 -16.58 -12.12
N ASN A 142 1.13 -16.74 -11.49
CA ASN A 142 1.28 -17.21 -10.11
C ASN A 142 0.87 -16.18 -9.05
N LEU A 143 0.57 -14.94 -9.44
CA LEU A 143 0.14 -13.87 -8.54
C LEU A 143 -1.35 -13.52 -8.72
N ARG A 144 -2.06 -14.16 -9.64
CA ARG A 144 -3.47 -13.86 -9.94
C ARG A 144 -4.41 -13.92 -8.75
N ASP A 145 -4.13 -14.83 -7.80
CA ASP A 145 -4.96 -15.02 -6.60
C ASP A 145 -4.51 -14.14 -5.43
N VAL A 146 -3.57 -13.22 -5.66
CA VAL A 146 -2.82 -12.51 -4.64
C VAL A 146 -3.04 -10.98 -4.68
N ASP A 147 -3.48 -10.45 -5.82
CA ASP A 147 -3.76 -9.02 -6.02
C ASP A 147 -5.23 -8.64 -5.83
#